data_89de77b20c05daa727750c37db2d3aca
#
_entry.id   89de77b20c05daa727750c37db2d3aca
#
_cell.length_a   1.000
_cell.length_b   1.000
_cell.length_c   1.000
_cell.angle_alpha   90.00
_cell.angle_beta   90.00
_cell.angle_gamma   90.00
#
_symmetry.space_group_name_H-M   'P 1'
#
loop_
_entity.id
_entity.type
_entity.pdbx_description
1 polymer ?
#
loop_
_entity_poly.entity_id
_entity_poly.type
_entity_poly.pdbx_seq_one_letter_code
_entity_poly.pdbx_strand_id
1 'polypeptide(L)'
;MTRIRYRTLLRGAVGILFLLGMLCPSTPDAKGAEEGDEKAAFVLNFLMFVEWPASAFHSPEDPIVLSLLGNDPIAASLASLDGKTASGRRVVVRKIPVLSPLDRCQVLFVGASEKARLERVLGAVQRQPVLTVADFEGFAGRGGTIGFVRRDNRIGFEINEESARKAGLKVSAKLLYLAKSVHGREGGER
;
A
#
# COMPACT_ATOMS: atom_id res chain seq x y z
N MET A 1 60.77 54.17 -24.66
CA MET A 1 59.94 54.63 -23.50
C MET A 1 58.49 54.54 -23.89
N THR A 2 57.80 53.44 -23.58
CA THR A 2 56.38 53.32 -23.85
C THR A 2 55.77 52.48 -22.72
N ARG A 3 55.12 53.15 -21.76
CA ARG A 3 54.39 52.52 -20.67
C ARG A 3 53.01 52.15 -21.15
N ILE A 4 52.68 50.85 -21.29
CA ILE A 4 51.39 50.30 -21.62
C ILE A 4 50.57 50.19 -20.33
N ARG A 5 49.43 50.86 -20.30
CA ARG A 5 48.46 50.94 -19.18
C ARG A 5 47.61 49.66 -19.16
N TYR A 6 47.82 48.72 -18.25
CA TYR A 6 46.93 47.57 -17.98
C TYR A 6 45.93 47.90 -16.86
N ARG A 7 44.97 48.74 -17.06
CA ARG A 7 44.02 49.14 -16.01
C ARG A 7 42.52 49.01 -16.32
N THR A 8 42.14 48.36 -17.40
CA THR A 8 40.71 48.37 -17.81
C THR A 8 40.12 47.02 -18.22
N LEU A 9 40.71 45.86 -17.90
CA LEU A 9 40.18 44.53 -18.25
C LEU A 9 39.81 43.62 -17.06
N LEU A 10 39.72 44.16 -15.84
CA LEU A 10 39.41 43.32 -14.67
C LEU A 10 38.06 43.64 -14.02
N ARG A 11 37.09 44.18 -14.77
CA ARG A 11 35.75 44.50 -14.23
C ARG A 11 34.59 43.73 -14.87
N GLY A 12 34.86 42.82 -15.80
CA GLY A 12 33.83 42.07 -16.55
C GLY A 12 33.64 40.61 -16.16
N ALA A 13 34.47 40.03 -15.26
CA ALA A 13 34.47 38.57 -15.03
C ALA A 13 33.85 38.10 -13.71
N VAL A 14 33.34 38.99 -12.87
CA VAL A 14 32.77 38.63 -11.55
C VAL A 14 31.24 38.54 -11.56
N GLY A 15 30.57 38.97 -12.65
CA GLY A 15 29.11 39.04 -12.74
C GLY A 15 28.39 37.77 -13.24
N ILE A 16 29.11 36.76 -13.78
CA ILE A 16 28.46 35.58 -14.42
C ILE A 16 28.46 34.33 -13.56
N LEU A 17 29.18 34.31 -12.46
CA LEU A 17 29.29 33.09 -11.62
C LEU A 17 28.21 32.96 -10.52
N PHE A 18 27.24 33.86 -10.44
CA PHE A 18 26.23 33.86 -9.36
C PHE A 18 24.80 33.51 -9.79
N LEU A 19 24.60 33.08 -11.06
CA LEU A 19 23.26 32.73 -11.56
C LEU A 19 23.08 31.21 -11.84
N LEU A 20 24.03 30.35 -11.44
CA LEU A 20 23.93 28.90 -11.66
C LEU A 20 23.64 28.12 -10.36
N GLY A 21 23.18 28.78 -9.33
CA GLY A 21 22.94 28.16 -8.04
C GLY A 21 21.51 28.30 -7.59
N MET A 22 20.53 27.65 -8.16
CA MET A 22 19.26 27.23 -7.54
C MET A 22 18.26 26.68 -8.58
N LEU A 23 18.68 25.68 -9.33
CA LEU A 23 17.72 24.74 -9.88
C LEU A 23 17.87 23.46 -9.02
N CYS A 24 17.42 23.48 -7.77
CA CYS A 24 17.09 22.29 -7.06
C CYS A 24 15.83 21.74 -7.76
N PRO A 25 15.89 20.62 -8.49
CA PRO A 25 14.68 19.96 -8.92
C PRO A 25 13.95 19.54 -7.64
N SER A 26 12.85 20.20 -7.32
CA SER A 26 11.89 19.70 -6.35
C SER A 26 11.41 18.35 -6.88
N THR A 27 11.92 17.26 -6.32
CA THR A 27 11.50 15.90 -6.64
C THR A 27 10.08 15.70 -6.10
N PRO A 28 9.05 15.65 -6.96
CA PRO A 28 7.67 15.42 -6.52
C PRO A 28 7.45 14.00 -5.98
N ASP A 29 8.45 13.13 -6.04
CA ASP A 29 8.37 11.70 -5.79
C ASP A 29 8.60 11.30 -4.31
N ALA A 30 9.28 12.13 -3.52
CA ALA A 30 9.62 11.79 -2.13
C ALA A 30 8.37 11.62 -1.24
N LYS A 31 7.34 12.45 -1.40
CA LYS A 31 6.12 12.37 -0.59
C LYS A 31 5.27 11.16 -0.93
N GLY A 32 5.23 10.78 -2.20
CA GLY A 32 4.51 9.57 -2.65
C GLY A 32 5.17 8.29 -2.16
N ALA A 33 6.51 8.26 -2.15
CA ALA A 33 7.28 7.14 -1.61
C ALA A 33 7.08 6.99 -0.09
N GLU A 34 7.15 8.10 0.67
CA GLU A 34 6.91 8.09 2.13
C GLU A 34 5.49 7.59 2.47
N GLU A 35 4.48 8.05 1.74
CA GLU A 35 3.10 7.58 1.89
C GLU A 35 2.95 6.09 1.55
N GLY A 36 3.63 5.63 0.50
CA GLY A 36 3.66 4.23 0.12
C GLY A 36 4.26 3.35 1.20
N ASP A 37 5.36 3.79 1.81
CA ASP A 37 6.05 3.06 2.88
C ASP A 37 5.21 3.00 4.16
N GLU A 38 4.49 4.09 4.50
CA GLU A 38 3.54 4.08 5.62
C GLU A 38 2.41 3.06 5.39
N LYS A 39 1.83 3.02 4.19
CA LYS A 39 0.80 2.03 3.84
C LYS A 39 1.34 0.61 3.82
N ALA A 40 2.57 0.39 3.36
CA ALA A 40 3.22 -0.92 3.42
C ALA A 40 3.40 -1.39 4.87
N ALA A 41 3.78 -0.49 5.78
CA ALA A 41 3.83 -0.80 7.21
C ALA A 41 2.46 -1.16 7.79
N PHE A 42 1.38 -0.47 7.36
CA PHE A 42 0.01 -0.87 7.72
C PHE A 42 -0.33 -2.26 7.21
N VAL A 43 -0.01 -2.58 5.94
CA VAL A 43 -0.25 -3.92 5.39
C VAL A 43 0.48 -4.98 6.22
N LEU A 44 1.74 -4.76 6.58
CA LEU A 44 2.47 -5.69 7.46
C LEU A 44 1.76 -5.88 8.81
N ASN A 45 1.22 -4.79 9.40
CA ASN A 45 0.41 -4.87 10.62
C ASN A 45 -0.88 -5.67 10.39
N PHE A 46 -1.56 -5.52 9.24
CA PHE A 46 -2.74 -6.34 8.94
C PHE A 46 -2.38 -7.83 8.94
N LEU A 47 -1.23 -8.21 8.37
CA LEU A 47 -0.75 -9.60 8.38
C LEU A 47 -0.47 -10.13 9.80
N MET A 48 -0.16 -9.26 10.77
CA MET A 48 0.10 -9.65 12.17
C MET A 48 -1.18 -9.73 13.01
N PHE A 49 -2.25 -9.00 12.62
CA PHE A 49 -3.47 -8.86 13.43
C PHE A 49 -4.71 -9.48 12.78
N VAL A 50 -4.55 -10.15 11.65
CA VAL A 50 -5.57 -10.99 11.04
C VAL A 50 -5.14 -12.45 11.21
N GLU A 51 -6.08 -13.30 11.62
CA GLU A 51 -5.88 -14.73 11.72
C GLU A 51 -6.59 -15.43 10.57
N TRP A 52 -5.85 -16.30 9.89
CA TRP A 52 -6.37 -17.18 8.82
C TRP A 52 -6.80 -18.52 9.41
N PRO A 53 -7.85 -19.16 8.86
CA PRO A 53 -8.17 -20.54 9.20
C PRO A 53 -7.03 -21.46 8.77
N ALA A 54 -6.89 -22.60 9.45
CA ALA A 54 -5.84 -23.59 9.13
C ALA A 54 -5.87 -24.02 7.66
N SER A 55 -7.04 -24.06 7.03
CA SER A 55 -7.24 -24.42 5.62
C SER A 55 -6.62 -23.43 4.63
N ALA A 56 -6.21 -22.24 5.08
CA ALA A 56 -5.52 -21.28 4.23
C ALA A 56 -4.06 -21.69 3.90
N PHE A 57 -3.53 -22.67 4.62
CA PHE A 57 -2.16 -23.17 4.49
C PHE A 57 -2.15 -24.68 4.39
N HIS A 58 -1.18 -25.24 3.68
CA HIS A 58 -1.00 -26.70 3.58
C HIS A 58 -0.05 -27.19 4.66
N SER A 59 0.90 -26.34 5.08
CA SER A 59 1.87 -26.67 6.13
C SER A 59 2.11 -25.46 7.08
N PRO A 60 2.64 -25.72 8.28
CA PRO A 60 3.05 -24.66 9.20
C PRO A 60 4.10 -23.73 8.61
N GLU A 61 4.90 -24.18 7.67
CA GLU A 61 6.00 -23.45 7.05
C GLU A 61 5.55 -22.64 5.80
N ASP A 62 4.33 -22.86 5.33
CA ASP A 62 3.82 -22.13 4.16
C ASP A 62 3.85 -20.61 4.38
N PRO A 63 4.32 -19.84 3.41
CA PRO A 63 4.39 -18.39 3.53
C PRO A 63 2.99 -17.75 3.45
N ILE A 64 2.90 -16.50 3.91
CA ILE A 64 1.79 -15.62 3.56
C ILE A 64 2.09 -15.02 2.19
N VAL A 65 1.29 -15.37 1.19
CA VAL A 65 1.44 -14.84 -0.16
C VAL A 65 0.59 -13.59 -0.33
N LEU A 66 1.25 -12.45 -0.54
CA LEU A 66 0.66 -11.17 -0.92
C LEU A 66 0.70 -11.02 -2.44
N SER A 67 -0.46 -11.14 -3.07
CA SER A 67 -0.60 -10.95 -4.51
C SER A 67 -1.03 -9.52 -4.83
N LEU A 68 -0.28 -8.83 -5.70
CA LEU A 68 -0.57 -7.45 -6.16
C LEU A 68 -1.27 -7.53 -7.51
N LEU A 69 -2.56 -7.24 -7.56
CA LEU A 69 -3.36 -7.26 -8.77
C LEU A 69 -3.47 -5.87 -9.39
N GLY A 70 -3.14 -5.80 -10.67
CA GLY A 70 -3.20 -4.55 -11.44
C GLY A 70 -2.05 -3.59 -11.11
N ASN A 71 -2.24 -2.33 -11.48
CA ASN A 71 -1.27 -1.27 -11.28
C ASN A 71 -1.71 -0.32 -10.17
N ASP A 72 -0.79 -0.03 -9.28
CA ASP A 72 -0.96 0.93 -8.21
C ASP A 72 0.39 1.55 -7.82
N PRO A 73 0.46 2.87 -7.52
CA PRO A 73 1.70 3.51 -7.10
C PRO A 73 2.37 2.89 -5.88
N ILE A 74 1.57 2.35 -4.94
CA ILE A 74 2.07 1.70 -3.72
C ILE A 74 2.74 0.34 -3.98
N ALA A 75 2.61 -0.23 -5.19
CA ALA A 75 3.12 -1.58 -5.48
C ALA A 75 4.63 -1.73 -5.24
N ALA A 76 5.42 -0.65 -5.42
CA ALA A 76 6.85 -0.64 -5.14
C ALA A 76 7.13 -0.78 -3.64
N SER A 77 6.41 -0.01 -2.80
CA SER A 77 6.54 -0.09 -1.34
C SER A 77 6.04 -1.43 -0.80
N LEU A 78 4.94 -1.97 -1.34
CA LEU A 78 4.47 -3.31 -0.97
C LEU A 78 5.46 -4.42 -1.34
N ALA A 79 6.23 -4.25 -2.42
CA ALA A 79 7.27 -5.20 -2.80
C ALA A 79 8.39 -5.30 -1.74
N SER A 80 8.61 -4.25 -0.94
CA SER A 80 9.58 -4.27 0.17
C SER A 80 9.20 -5.21 1.32
N LEU A 81 7.96 -5.70 1.34
CA LEU A 81 7.49 -6.68 2.31
C LEU A 81 7.97 -8.10 1.99
N ASP A 82 8.49 -8.33 0.79
CA ASP A 82 9.03 -9.65 0.43
C ASP A 82 10.14 -10.08 1.38
N GLY A 83 10.06 -11.29 1.87
CA GLY A 83 11.01 -11.84 2.84
C GLY A 83 10.81 -11.39 4.29
N LYS A 84 9.93 -10.42 4.59
CA LYS A 84 9.55 -10.06 5.97
C LYS A 84 8.85 -11.23 6.65
N THR A 85 8.73 -11.15 7.97
CA THR A 85 8.00 -12.14 8.77
C THR A 85 6.77 -11.50 9.40
N ALA A 86 5.62 -12.15 9.29
CA ALA A 86 4.38 -11.79 9.95
C ALA A 86 3.71 -13.05 10.52
N SER A 87 3.22 -12.99 11.75
CA SER A 87 2.56 -14.12 12.42
C SER A 87 3.35 -15.45 12.34
N GLY A 88 4.70 -15.36 12.46
CA GLY A 88 5.60 -16.51 12.39
C GLY A 88 5.83 -17.07 10.99
N ARG A 89 5.27 -16.47 9.93
CA ARG A 89 5.40 -16.91 8.55
C ARG A 89 6.16 -15.90 7.71
N ARG A 90 6.94 -16.38 6.74
CA ARG A 90 7.56 -15.51 5.74
C ARG A 90 6.49 -14.91 4.82
N VAL A 91 6.62 -13.64 4.49
CA VAL A 91 5.81 -12.97 3.48
C VAL A 91 6.48 -13.15 2.12
N VAL A 92 5.69 -13.54 1.12
CA VAL A 92 6.12 -13.62 -0.28
C VAL A 92 5.24 -12.69 -1.09
N VAL A 93 5.85 -11.74 -1.81
CA VAL A 93 5.14 -10.77 -2.63
C VAL A 93 5.23 -11.16 -4.10
N ARG A 94 4.08 -11.21 -4.79
CA ARG A 94 4.04 -11.47 -6.23
C ARG A 94 3.12 -10.52 -6.96
N LYS A 95 3.50 -10.08 -8.15
CA LYS A 95 2.64 -9.29 -9.04
C LYS A 95 1.84 -10.24 -9.92
N ILE A 96 0.55 -9.97 -10.05
CA ILE A 96 -0.36 -10.67 -10.93
C ILE A 96 -1.01 -9.66 -11.89
N PRO A 97 -0.75 -9.71 -13.21
CA PRO A 97 -1.25 -8.72 -14.14
C PRO A 97 -2.74 -8.86 -14.42
N VAL A 98 -3.26 -10.05 -14.24
CA VAL A 98 -4.68 -10.38 -14.47
C VAL A 98 -5.17 -11.30 -13.36
N LEU A 99 -6.47 -11.23 -13.10
CA LEU A 99 -7.13 -12.13 -12.18
C LEU A 99 -7.15 -13.53 -12.79
N SER A 100 -6.30 -14.41 -12.29
CA SER A 100 -6.27 -15.83 -12.60
C SER A 100 -6.65 -16.63 -11.35
N PRO A 101 -6.86 -17.95 -11.43
CA PRO A 101 -7.03 -18.74 -10.22
C PRO A 101 -5.95 -18.39 -9.20
N LEU A 102 -6.38 -17.93 -8.02
CA LEU A 102 -5.48 -17.42 -6.96
C LEU A 102 -4.99 -18.59 -6.10
N ASP A 103 -4.23 -19.50 -6.70
CA ASP A 103 -3.62 -20.57 -5.94
C ASP A 103 -2.69 -20.01 -4.87
N ARG A 104 -2.96 -20.40 -3.62
CA ARG A 104 -2.15 -20.02 -2.45
C ARG A 104 -2.01 -18.50 -2.25
N CYS A 105 -3.09 -17.74 -2.36
CA CYS A 105 -3.13 -16.33 -2.07
C CYS A 105 -3.80 -16.11 -0.72
N GLN A 106 -3.07 -15.60 0.27
CA GLN A 106 -3.63 -15.23 1.57
C GLN A 106 -4.04 -13.76 1.60
N VAL A 107 -3.37 -12.92 0.79
CA VAL A 107 -3.67 -11.48 0.71
C VAL A 107 -3.72 -11.05 -0.75
N LEU A 108 -4.80 -10.43 -1.13
CA LEU A 108 -4.96 -9.81 -2.45
C LEU A 108 -5.00 -8.29 -2.30
N PHE A 109 -3.94 -7.61 -2.72
CA PHE A 109 -3.97 -6.17 -2.89
C PHE A 109 -4.56 -5.84 -4.27
N VAL A 110 -5.64 -5.07 -4.27
CA VAL A 110 -6.38 -4.69 -5.48
C VAL A 110 -5.96 -3.27 -5.87
N GLY A 111 -5.19 -3.15 -6.92
CA GLY A 111 -4.72 -1.87 -7.43
C GLY A 111 -5.84 -0.99 -7.98
N ALA A 112 -5.62 0.32 -7.99
CA ALA A 112 -6.60 1.30 -8.45
C ALA A 112 -7.07 1.07 -9.90
N SER A 113 -6.23 0.46 -10.75
CA SER A 113 -6.60 0.06 -12.12
C SER A 113 -7.76 -0.96 -12.18
N GLU A 114 -8.00 -1.69 -11.10
CA GLU A 114 -9.05 -2.72 -11.01
C GLU A 114 -10.39 -2.19 -10.47
N LYS A 115 -10.47 -0.91 -10.09
CA LYS A 115 -11.67 -0.30 -9.48
C LYS A 115 -12.95 -0.50 -10.30
N ALA A 116 -12.85 -0.44 -11.63
CA ALA A 116 -13.99 -0.67 -12.54
C ALA A 116 -14.43 -2.14 -12.58
N ARG A 117 -13.54 -3.08 -12.22
CA ARG A 117 -13.80 -4.54 -12.24
C ARG A 117 -13.91 -5.13 -10.83
N LEU A 118 -14.08 -4.28 -9.80
CA LEU A 118 -14.02 -4.68 -8.40
C LEU A 118 -14.97 -5.83 -8.07
N GLU A 119 -16.21 -5.78 -8.52
CA GLU A 119 -17.21 -6.84 -8.26
C GLU A 119 -16.74 -8.20 -8.79
N ARG A 120 -16.14 -8.22 -9.98
CA ARG A 120 -15.56 -9.45 -10.55
C ARG A 120 -14.37 -9.94 -9.72
N VAL A 121 -13.52 -9.02 -9.27
CA VAL A 121 -12.36 -9.35 -8.44
C VAL A 121 -12.81 -9.95 -7.11
N LEU A 122 -13.74 -9.30 -6.41
CA LEU A 122 -14.25 -9.78 -5.13
C LEU A 122 -15.03 -11.09 -5.28
N GLY A 123 -15.80 -11.24 -6.36
CA GLY A 123 -16.49 -12.49 -6.68
C GLY A 123 -15.56 -13.68 -6.86
N ALA A 124 -14.38 -13.48 -7.45
CA ALA A 124 -13.41 -14.55 -7.67
C ALA A 124 -12.74 -15.05 -6.37
N VAL A 125 -12.69 -14.24 -5.32
CA VAL A 125 -12.14 -14.62 -4.01
C VAL A 125 -13.21 -14.90 -2.98
N GLN A 126 -14.47 -14.80 -3.36
CA GLN A 126 -15.59 -15.02 -2.44
C GLN A 126 -15.49 -16.39 -1.79
N ARG A 127 -15.62 -16.46 -0.46
CA ARG A 127 -15.52 -17.68 0.35
C ARG A 127 -14.14 -18.35 0.34
N GLN A 128 -13.13 -17.69 -0.19
CA GLN A 128 -11.75 -18.13 -0.02
C GLN A 128 -11.13 -17.40 1.17
N PRO A 129 -10.18 -17.99 1.91
CA PRO A 129 -9.54 -17.35 3.05
C PRO A 129 -8.51 -16.30 2.60
N VAL A 130 -8.99 -15.30 1.86
CA VAL A 130 -8.18 -14.24 1.26
C VAL A 130 -8.55 -12.89 1.88
N LEU A 131 -7.56 -12.24 2.51
CA LEU A 131 -7.67 -10.87 2.95
C LEU A 131 -7.57 -9.95 1.73
N THR A 132 -8.62 -9.21 1.41
CA THR A 132 -8.58 -8.22 0.33
C THR A 132 -8.25 -6.84 0.88
N VAL A 133 -7.30 -6.14 0.23
CA VAL A 133 -6.84 -4.80 0.60
C VAL A 133 -6.80 -3.92 -0.64
N ALA A 134 -7.17 -2.65 -0.53
CA ALA A 134 -7.03 -1.68 -1.62
C ALA A 134 -6.75 -0.26 -1.11
N ASP A 135 -6.16 0.56 -2.00
CA ASP A 135 -5.87 1.97 -1.73
C ASP A 135 -6.78 2.88 -2.58
N PHE A 136 -8.08 2.67 -2.48
CA PHE A 136 -9.06 3.58 -3.06
C PHE A 136 -10.35 3.62 -2.24
N GLU A 137 -10.97 4.79 -2.24
CA GLU A 137 -12.15 5.08 -1.43
C GLU A 137 -13.34 4.15 -1.74
N GLY A 138 -14.08 3.79 -0.69
CA GLY A 138 -15.28 2.98 -0.76
C GLY A 138 -15.03 1.48 -0.95
N PHE A 139 -13.77 1.01 -0.89
CA PHE A 139 -13.46 -0.41 -1.08
C PHE A 139 -14.13 -1.30 -0.04
N ALA A 140 -14.01 -0.96 1.25
CA ALA A 140 -14.62 -1.74 2.34
C ALA A 140 -16.15 -1.73 2.25
N GLY A 141 -16.78 -0.57 1.95
CA GLY A 141 -18.22 -0.44 1.76
C GLY A 141 -18.76 -1.22 0.55
N ARG A 142 -17.93 -1.54 -0.43
CA ARG A 142 -18.27 -2.32 -1.63
C ARG A 142 -17.95 -3.82 -1.49
N GLY A 143 -17.66 -4.29 -0.28
CA GLY A 143 -17.44 -5.72 0.00
C GLY A 143 -15.97 -6.16 0.04
N GLY A 144 -15.00 -5.25 -0.11
CA GLY A 144 -13.60 -5.53 0.22
C GLY A 144 -13.40 -5.62 1.73
N THR A 145 -12.29 -6.21 2.17
CA THR A 145 -12.07 -6.39 3.62
C THR A 145 -11.45 -5.16 4.27
N ILE A 146 -10.33 -4.63 3.73
CA ILE A 146 -9.66 -3.44 4.28
C ILE A 146 -9.42 -2.44 3.17
N GLY A 147 -9.95 -1.22 3.32
CA GLY A 147 -9.72 -0.11 2.41
C GLY A 147 -8.91 0.99 3.08
N PHE A 148 -7.85 1.49 2.44
CA PHE A 148 -7.20 2.70 2.90
C PHE A 148 -8.10 3.91 2.65
N VAL A 149 -8.04 4.84 3.59
CA VAL A 149 -8.75 6.12 3.52
C VAL A 149 -7.83 7.24 3.99
N ARG A 150 -8.09 8.44 3.48
CA ARG A 150 -7.42 9.65 3.96
C ARG A 150 -8.42 10.52 4.70
N ARG A 151 -8.13 10.82 5.97
CA ARG A 151 -8.92 11.77 6.77
C ARG A 151 -7.96 12.73 7.47
N ASP A 152 -8.28 14.03 7.43
CA ASP A 152 -7.48 15.08 8.06
C ASP A 152 -5.98 15.01 7.67
N ASN A 153 -5.72 14.77 6.40
CA ASN A 153 -4.38 14.58 5.81
C ASN A 153 -3.55 13.43 6.45
N ARG A 154 -4.21 12.49 7.13
CA ARG A 154 -3.61 11.29 7.72
C ARG A 154 -4.11 10.05 7.02
N ILE A 155 -3.21 9.07 6.84
CA ILE A 155 -3.57 7.75 6.36
C ILE A 155 -4.31 7.02 7.48
N GLY A 156 -5.40 6.37 7.11
CA GLY A 156 -6.17 5.48 7.95
C GLY A 156 -6.71 4.33 7.12
N PHE A 157 -7.53 3.51 7.70
CA PHE A 157 -8.17 2.40 7.00
C PHE A 157 -9.56 2.12 7.56
N GLU A 158 -10.38 1.53 6.73
CA GLU A 158 -11.72 1.03 7.06
C GLU A 158 -11.71 -0.49 6.96
N ILE A 159 -12.49 -1.15 7.80
CA ILE A 159 -12.61 -2.61 7.81
C ILE A 159 -14.06 -3.00 7.54
N ASN A 160 -14.26 -4.00 6.68
CA ASN A 160 -15.53 -4.71 6.56
C ASN A 160 -15.42 -6.04 7.28
N GLU A 161 -15.97 -6.08 8.52
CA GLU A 161 -15.90 -7.26 9.39
C GLU A 161 -16.74 -8.42 8.83
N GLU A 162 -17.85 -8.12 8.17
CA GLU A 162 -18.67 -9.13 7.51
C GLU A 162 -17.92 -9.81 6.35
N SER A 163 -17.19 -9.03 5.55
CA SER A 163 -16.36 -9.57 4.46
C SER A 163 -15.24 -10.45 5.02
N ALA A 164 -14.57 -10.03 6.11
CA ALA A 164 -13.57 -10.84 6.79
C ALA A 164 -14.17 -12.16 7.28
N ARG A 165 -15.32 -12.12 7.95
CA ARG A 165 -16.02 -13.30 8.45
C ARG A 165 -16.44 -14.27 7.34
N LYS A 166 -16.97 -13.75 6.21
CA LYS A 166 -17.32 -14.55 5.03
C LYS A 166 -16.10 -15.26 4.41
N ALA A 167 -14.92 -14.65 4.51
CA ALA A 167 -13.65 -15.24 4.11
C ALA A 167 -13.06 -16.19 5.19
N GLY A 168 -13.73 -16.40 6.32
CA GLY A 168 -13.22 -17.21 7.43
C GLY A 168 -12.06 -16.56 8.19
N LEU A 169 -11.84 -15.26 8.01
CA LEU A 169 -10.79 -14.51 8.69
C LEU A 169 -11.29 -13.96 10.04
N LYS A 170 -10.38 -13.92 11.03
CA LYS A 170 -10.63 -13.23 12.30
C LYS A 170 -9.78 -11.99 12.38
N VAL A 171 -10.42 -10.85 12.55
CA VAL A 171 -9.75 -9.56 12.75
C VAL A 171 -9.62 -9.30 14.24
N SER A 172 -8.42 -9.00 14.72
CA SER A 172 -8.20 -8.73 16.13
C SER A 172 -8.93 -7.47 16.59
N ALA A 173 -9.41 -7.46 17.85
CA ALA A 173 -10.05 -6.30 18.45
C ALA A 173 -9.16 -5.04 18.40
N LYS A 174 -7.83 -5.22 18.50
CA LYS A 174 -6.86 -4.14 18.39
C LYS A 174 -6.89 -3.49 16.99
N LEU A 175 -6.98 -4.30 15.93
CA LEU A 175 -7.04 -3.78 14.56
C LEU A 175 -8.37 -3.07 14.30
N LEU A 176 -9.48 -3.63 14.79
CA LEU A 176 -10.81 -3.00 14.71
C LEU A 176 -10.85 -1.65 15.44
N TYR A 177 -10.19 -1.54 16.59
CA TYR A 177 -10.10 -0.29 17.35
C TYR A 177 -9.35 0.81 16.61
N LEU A 178 -8.32 0.45 15.82
CA LEU A 178 -7.51 1.39 15.04
C LEU A 178 -8.18 1.83 13.73
N ALA A 179 -9.19 1.11 13.28
CA ALA A 179 -9.91 1.45 12.06
C ALA A 179 -10.68 2.77 12.20
N LYS A 180 -10.73 3.56 11.13
CA LYS A 180 -11.52 4.79 11.06
C LYS A 180 -13.03 4.53 10.99
N SER A 181 -13.42 3.41 10.39
CA SER A 181 -14.78 2.88 10.40
C SER A 181 -14.77 1.36 10.26
N VAL A 182 -15.80 0.72 10.80
CA VAL A 182 -16.02 -0.73 10.71
C VAL A 182 -17.40 -0.96 10.12
N HIS A 183 -17.45 -1.61 8.95
CA HIS A 183 -18.68 -1.99 8.25
C HIS A 183 -19.07 -3.43 8.64
N GLY A 184 -20.38 -3.74 8.59
CA GLY A 184 -20.88 -5.11 8.76
C GLY A 184 -20.76 -5.68 10.17
N ARG A 185 -20.70 -4.82 11.19
CA ARG A 185 -20.73 -5.24 12.60
C ARG A 185 -22.16 -5.64 12.96
N GLU A 186 -22.40 -6.92 13.29
CA GLU A 186 -23.69 -7.34 13.81
C GLU A 186 -23.91 -6.70 15.19
N GLY A 187 -24.90 -5.81 15.30
CA GLY A 187 -25.38 -5.27 16.57
C GLY A 187 -24.57 -4.11 17.14
N GLY A 188 -24.73 -2.91 16.59
CA GLY A 188 -24.13 -1.71 17.15
C GLY A 188 -24.55 -0.41 16.46
N GLU A 189 -25.84 -0.23 16.18
CA GLU A 189 -26.40 1.11 16.23
C GLU A 189 -26.54 1.49 17.71
N ARG A 190 -25.64 2.34 18.18
CA ARG A 190 -25.86 3.20 19.34
C ARG A 190 -25.26 4.57 19.05
#